data_6951b84659592980b5a06aea9d8476c6
#
_entry.id   6951b84659592980b5a06aea9d8476c6
#
_cell.length_a   1.000
_cell.length_b   1.000
_cell.length_c   1.000
_cell.angle_alpha   90.00
_cell.angle_beta   90.00
_cell.angle_gamma   90.00
#
_symmetry.space_group_name_H-M   'P 1'
#
loop_
_entity.id
_entity.type
_entity.pdbx_description
1 polymer ?
#
loop_
_entity_poly.entity_id
_entity_poly.type
_entity_poly.pdbx_seq_one_letter_code
_entity_poly.pdbx_strand_id
1 'polypeptide(L)'
;MTNKIILSIQSAVIHGAVGNNAAMPIYQYLHQPAESVDTVQLAAHPGFGTNTLSVTPAAELGALLADYGKLDIFSQLGAIQTGYFGDHSQIAPVAEFIAASTQANEPIIYLLDPVLGDAGRLYVDGSILDAMRADLLPHADIITPNQFELTLLAETAIKNETDAVSAARQLITGRLRVVFATGIATASSQI
;
A
#
# COMPACT_ATOMS: atom_id res chain seq x y z
N MET A 1 -6.99 22.29 15.34
CA MET A 1 -7.09 21.50 14.10
C MET A 1 -7.49 20.11 14.51
N THR A 2 -8.63 19.61 14.06
CA THR A 2 -9.00 18.21 14.31
C THR A 2 -8.01 17.33 13.52
N ASN A 3 -7.27 16.47 14.23
CA ASN A 3 -6.40 15.50 13.55
C ASN A 3 -7.28 14.56 12.72
N LYS A 4 -7.10 14.58 11.40
CA LYS A 4 -7.79 13.69 10.49
C LYS A 4 -7.30 12.25 10.71
N ILE A 5 -8.15 11.27 10.47
CA ILE A 5 -7.85 9.85 10.64
C ILE A 5 -7.04 9.33 9.43
N ILE A 6 -6.10 8.42 9.68
CA ILE A 6 -5.46 7.61 8.65
C ILE A 6 -6.11 6.23 8.66
N LEU A 7 -6.66 5.78 7.53
CA LEU A 7 -7.11 4.39 7.36
C LEU A 7 -5.97 3.56 6.76
N SER A 8 -5.56 2.51 7.47
CA SER A 8 -4.49 1.59 7.06
C SER A 8 -5.09 0.24 6.63
N ILE A 9 -4.96 -0.12 5.36
CA ILE A 9 -5.47 -1.36 4.76
C ILE A 9 -4.27 -2.23 4.37
N GLN A 10 -3.84 -3.11 5.26
CA GLN A 10 -2.60 -3.88 5.12
C GLN A 10 -2.72 -5.25 5.79
N SER A 11 -1.64 -6.03 5.74
CA SER A 11 -1.53 -7.28 6.50
C SER A 11 -1.44 -7.06 8.01
N ALA A 12 -1.83 -8.09 8.78
CA ALA A 12 -1.50 -8.22 10.19
C ALA A 12 -0.73 -9.53 10.45
N VAL A 13 0.07 -9.55 11.51
CA VAL A 13 0.85 -10.73 11.94
C VAL A 13 0.67 -10.99 13.43
N ILE A 14 0.78 -12.26 13.86
CA ILE A 14 0.81 -12.60 15.29
C ILE A 14 2.19 -12.26 15.87
N HIS A 15 3.26 -12.62 15.12
CA HIS A 15 4.64 -12.40 15.56
C HIS A 15 5.37 -11.46 14.60
N GLY A 16 6.00 -10.42 15.16
CA GLY A 16 6.77 -9.42 14.42
C GLY A 16 6.01 -8.12 14.21
N ALA A 17 6.61 -7.23 13.42
CA ALA A 17 6.09 -5.89 13.14
C ALA A 17 6.18 -5.61 11.63
N VAL A 18 5.15 -6.00 10.91
CA VAL A 18 4.93 -5.67 9.48
C VAL A 18 3.47 -5.26 9.30
N GLY A 19 3.17 -4.59 8.21
CA GLY A 19 1.82 -4.13 7.90
C GLY A 19 1.21 -3.30 9.04
N ASN A 20 -0.02 -3.60 9.43
CA ASN A 20 -0.73 -2.90 10.50
C ASN A 20 -0.02 -3.02 11.87
N ASN A 21 0.67 -4.13 12.15
CA ASN A 21 1.44 -4.29 13.39
C ASN A 21 2.66 -3.35 13.45
N ALA A 22 3.16 -2.87 12.32
CA ALA A 22 4.21 -1.84 12.28
C ALA A 22 3.61 -0.43 12.25
N ALA A 23 2.62 -0.20 11.41
CA ALA A 23 2.06 1.13 11.16
C ALA A 23 1.28 1.67 12.37
N MET A 24 0.39 0.88 12.97
CA MET A 24 -0.48 1.36 14.06
C MET A 24 0.28 1.85 15.30
N PRO A 25 1.33 1.17 15.81
CA PRO A 25 2.14 1.68 16.90
C PRO A 25 2.85 3.00 16.60
N ILE A 26 3.28 3.19 15.33
CA ILE A 26 3.93 4.43 14.89
C ILE A 26 2.91 5.58 14.90
N TYR A 27 1.71 5.37 14.35
CA TYR A 27 0.65 6.37 14.40
C TYR A 27 0.27 6.73 15.83
N GLN A 28 0.16 5.74 16.70
CA GLN A 28 -0.11 5.96 18.13
C GLN A 28 1.00 6.78 18.79
N TYR A 29 2.27 6.46 18.53
CA TYR A 29 3.42 7.21 19.06
C TYR A 29 3.42 8.66 18.59
N LEU A 30 3.02 8.90 17.33
CA LEU A 30 2.93 10.24 16.75
C LEU A 30 1.63 10.99 17.15
N HIS A 31 0.78 10.40 18.01
CA HIS A 31 -0.54 10.93 18.37
C HIS A 31 -1.42 11.21 17.14
N GLN A 32 -1.24 10.43 16.08
CA GLN A 32 -2.02 10.50 14.85
C GLN A 32 -3.19 9.51 14.95
N PRO A 33 -4.46 9.96 14.93
CA PRO A 33 -5.59 9.04 14.85
C PRO A 33 -5.46 8.11 13.64
N ALA A 34 -5.60 6.82 13.87
CA ALA A 34 -5.53 5.83 12.80
C ALA A 34 -6.45 4.65 13.10
N GLU A 35 -6.98 4.07 12.05
CA GLU A 35 -7.82 2.87 12.07
C GLU A 35 -7.29 1.88 11.06
N SER A 36 -7.56 0.58 11.23
CA SER A 36 -6.99 -0.44 10.37
C SER A 36 -8.00 -1.49 9.94
N VAL A 37 -7.77 -1.99 8.73
CA VAL A 37 -8.44 -3.16 8.17
C VAL A 37 -7.38 -4.14 7.70
N ASP A 38 -7.49 -5.42 8.10
CA ASP A 38 -6.52 -6.43 7.74
C ASP A 38 -6.91 -7.13 6.43
N THR A 39 -6.02 -7.06 5.44
CA THR A 39 -6.15 -7.82 4.18
C THR A 39 -5.86 -9.29 4.37
N VAL A 40 -4.88 -9.59 5.22
CA VAL A 40 -4.49 -10.96 5.60
C VAL A 40 -4.04 -10.99 7.06
N GLN A 41 -4.18 -12.16 7.68
CA GLN A 41 -3.50 -12.48 8.94
C GLN A 41 -2.48 -13.58 8.71
N LEU A 42 -1.25 -13.36 9.15
CA LEU A 42 -0.16 -14.33 9.09
C LEU A 42 0.29 -14.69 10.51
N ALA A 43 0.82 -15.91 10.70
CA ALA A 43 1.48 -16.28 11.95
C ALA A 43 2.71 -15.40 12.20
N ALA A 44 3.52 -15.16 11.15
CA ALA A 44 4.68 -14.28 11.15
C ALA A 44 5.03 -13.90 9.71
N HIS A 45 5.97 -12.96 9.52
CA HIS A 45 6.53 -12.70 8.21
C HIS A 45 7.11 -13.99 7.60
N PRO A 46 6.88 -14.29 6.29
CA PRO A 46 7.34 -15.54 5.66
C PRO A 46 8.84 -15.83 5.81
N GLY A 47 9.67 -14.81 6.00
CA GLY A 47 11.10 -14.94 6.31
C GLY A 47 11.42 -15.74 7.58
N PHE A 48 10.44 -15.96 8.47
CA PHE A 48 10.56 -16.85 9.63
C PHE A 48 10.25 -18.33 9.33
N GLY A 49 10.03 -18.67 8.05
CA GLY A 49 9.73 -20.06 7.63
C GLY A 49 8.29 -20.48 7.89
N THR A 50 7.39 -19.57 8.18
CA THR A 50 5.95 -19.83 8.36
C THR A 50 5.20 -19.47 7.08
N ASN A 51 4.24 -20.32 6.66
CA ASN A 51 3.45 -20.10 5.46
C ASN A 51 1.95 -20.05 5.74
N THR A 52 1.53 -20.09 7.01
CA THR A 52 0.11 -20.01 7.35
C THR A 52 -0.36 -18.58 7.21
N LEU A 53 -1.30 -18.39 6.30
CA LEU A 53 -1.93 -17.11 6.07
C LEU A 53 -3.45 -17.30 5.94
N SER A 54 -4.21 -16.39 6.50
CA SER A 54 -5.66 -16.28 6.30
C SER A 54 -5.93 -15.01 5.50
N VAL A 55 -6.51 -15.17 4.32
CA VAL A 55 -6.88 -14.03 3.46
C VAL A 55 -8.30 -13.59 3.84
N THR A 56 -8.50 -12.31 4.10
CA THR A 56 -9.84 -11.73 4.25
C THR A 56 -10.55 -11.83 2.88
N PRO A 57 -11.70 -12.52 2.78
CA PRO A 57 -12.41 -12.64 1.52
C PRO A 57 -12.77 -11.27 0.94
N ALA A 58 -12.63 -11.10 -0.38
CA ALA A 58 -12.90 -9.82 -1.06
C ALA A 58 -14.31 -9.28 -0.77
N ALA A 59 -15.30 -10.15 -0.74
CA ALA A 59 -16.70 -9.78 -0.41
C ALA A 59 -16.83 -9.26 1.03
N GLU A 60 -16.12 -9.87 1.99
CA GLU A 60 -16.10 -9.43 3.38
C GLU A 60 -15.37 -8.10 3.52
N LEU A 61 -14.18 -7.96 2.91
CA LEU A 61 -13.42 -6.71 2.89
C LEU A 61 -14.24 -5.57 2.30
N GLY A 62 -14.91 -5.80 1.17
CA GLY A 62 -15.77 -4.83 0.53
C GLY A 62 -16.97 -4.44 1.39
N ALA A 63 -17.61 -5.40 2.07
CA ALA A 63 -18.73 -5.13 2.97
C ALA A 63 -18.29 -4.29 4.19
N LEU A 64 -17.13 -4.61 4.80
CA LEU A 64 -16.57 -3.83 5.91
C LEU A 64 -16.28 -2.38 5.49
N LEU A 65 -15.63 -2.18 4.34
CA LEU A 65 -15.33 -0.85 3.83
C LEU A 65 -16.60 -0.07 3.45
N ALA A 66 -17.60 -0.74 2.86
CA ALA A 66 -18.88 -0.11 2.53
C ALA A 66 -19.64 0.33 3.79
N ASP A 67 -19.66 -0.49 4.84
CA ASP A 67 -20.29 -0.14 6.12
C ASP A 67 -19.50 0.96 6.84
N TYR A 68 -18.19 0.91 6.81
CA TYR A 68 -17.34 1.97 7.32
C TYR A 68 -17.61 3.32 6.62
N GLY A 69 -17.78 3.31 5.29
CA GLY A 69 -18.14 4.51 4.53
C GLY A 69 -19.48 5.15 4.92
N LYS A 70 -20.43 4.36 5.47
CA LYS A 70 -21.73 4.86 5.96
C LYS A 70 -21.64 5.64 7.28
N LEU A 71 -20.52 5.58 7.98
CA LEU A 71 -20.30 6.26 9.27
C LEU A 71 -19.97 7.75 9.14
N ASP A 72 -20.21 8.39 7.99
CA ASP A 72 -19.76 9.74 7.66
C ASP A 72 -18.23 9.92 7.82
N ILE A 73 -17.50 8.85 7.58
CA ILE A 73 -16.07 8.79 7.86
C ILE A 73 -15.24 9.63 6.88
N PHE A 74 -15.72 9.82 5.64
CA PHE A 74 -14.96 10.57 4.64
C PHE A 74 -14.69 12.03 5.05
N SER A 75 -15.58 12.61 5.86
CA SER A 75 -15.36 13.94 6.44
C SER A 75 -14.23 13.97 7.48
N GLN A 76 -13.87 12.81 8.04
CA GLN A 76 -12.89 12.63 9.11
C GLN A 76 -11.57 12.06 8.58
N LEU A 77 -11.56 11.38 7.42
CA LEU A 77 -10.35 10.84 6.82
C LEU A 77 -9.45 11.97 6.28
N GLY A 78 -8.15 11.82 6.53
CA GLY A 78 -7.10 12.65 5.93
C GLY A 78 -6.23 11.87 4.96
N ALA A 79 -6.06 10.56 5.20
CA ALA A 79 -5.31 9.69 4.33
C ALA A 79 -5.83 8.25 4.36
N ILE A 80 -5.58 7.53 3.28
CA ILE A 80 -5.70 6.09 3.17
C ILE A 80 -4.32 5.55 2.79
N GLN A 81 -3.88 4.50 3.48
CA GLN A 81 -2.66 3.77 3.15
C GLN A 81 -3.02 2.34 2.84
N THR A 82 -2.55 1.82 1.71
CA THR A 82 -2.62 0.38 1.41
C THR A 82 -1.22 -0.23 1.35
N GLY A 83 -1.13 -1.53 1.61
CA GLY A 83 0.11 -2.28 1.54
C GLY A 83 -0.11 -3.67 0.95
N TYR A 84 0.26 -4.74 1.68
CA TYR A 84 0.19 -6.11 1.20
C TYR A 84 -1.26 -6.59 0.99
N PHE A 85 -1.51 -7.24 -0.14
CA PHE A 85 -2.71 -7.98 -0.48
C PHE A 85 -2.40 -9.47 -0.64
N GLY A 86 -3.28 -10.32 -0.15
CA GLY A 86 -3.12 -11.78 -0.24
C GLY A 86 -3.76 -12.38 -1.49
N ASP A 87 -4.69 -11.67 -2.11
CA ASP A 87 -5.41 -12.09 -3.30
C ASP A 87 -5.80 -10.89 -4.17
N HIS A 88 -5.71 -11.04 -5.49
CA HIS A 88 -6.01 -9.95 -6.44
C HIS A 88 -7.47 -9.45 -6.35
N SER A 89 -8.39 -10.33 -5.98
CA SER A 89 -9.81 -9.98 -5.85
C SER A 89 -10.09 -8.94 -4.74
N GLN A 90 -9.18 -8.79 -3.77
CA GLN A 90 -9.28 -7.78 -2.72
C GLN A 90 -9.10 -6.35 -3.23
N ILE A 91 -8.43 -6.19 -4.39
CA ILE A 91 -8.04 -4.89 -4.91
C ILE A 91 -9.26 -4.10 -5.38
N ALA A 92 -10.18 -4.72 -6.11
CA ALA A 92 -11.36 -4.05 -6.65
C ALA A 92 -12.20 -3.35 -5.58
N PRO A 93 -12.66 -4.01 -4.48
CA PRO A 93 -13.44 -3.35 -3.44
C PRO A 93 -12.66 -2.25 -2.70
N VAL A 94 -11.34 -2.37 -2.58
CA VAL A 94 -10.50 -1.32 -2.00
C VAL A 94 -10.40 -0.12 -2.94
N ALA A 95 -10.22 -0.35 -4.23
CA ALA A 95 -10.18 0.71 -5.25
C ALA A 95 -11.52 1.46 -5.32
N GLU A 96 -12.65 0.76 -5.25
CA GLU A 96 -13.98 1.37 -5.17
C GLU A 96 -14.12 2.28 -3.94
N PHE A 97 -13.68 1.83 -2.78
CA PHE A 97 -13.70 2.63 -1.56
C PHE A 97 -12.81 3.89 -1.67
N ILE A 98 -11.59 3.74 -2.22
CA ILE A 98 -10.68 4.87 -2.46
C ILE A 98 -11.31 5.86 -3.45
N ALA A 99 -11.89 5.38 -4.56
CA ALA A 99 -12.54 6.23 -5.54
C ALA A 99 -13.72 7.01 -4.93
N ALA A 100 -14.54 6.36 -4.11
CA ALA A 100 -15.63 7.01 -3.39
C ALA A 100 -15.12 8.09 -2.41
N SER A 101 -14.02 7.81 -1.69
CA SER A 101 -13.42 8.74 -0.76
C SER A 101 -12.89 10.00 -1.44
N THR A 102 -12.35 9.86 -2.66
CA THR A 102 -11.80 11.00 -3.42
C THR A 102 -12.88 11.91 -4.03
N GLN A 103 -14.12 11.46 -4.07
CA GLN A 103 -15.27 12.27 -4.47
C GLN A 103 -15.87 13.07 -3.32
N ALA A 104 -15.43 12.83 -2.08
CA ALA A 104 -15.82 13.62 -0.93
C ALA A 104 -15.30 15.06 -1.04
N ASN A 105 -15.96 16.00 -0.36
CA ASN A 105 -15.64 17.44 -0.42
C ASN A 105 -14.27 17.81 0.17
N GLU A 106 -13.61 16.88 0.85
CA GLU A 106 -12.30 17.08 1.48
C GLU A 106 -11.22 16.28 0.75
N PRO A 107 -10.04 16.84 0.53
CA PRO A 107 -8.95 16.11 -0.12
C PRO A 107 -8.40 15.02 0.81
N ILE A 108 -8.54 13.77 0.41
CA ILE A 108 -7.95 12.60 1.07
C ILE A 108 -6.71 12.19 0.30
N ILE A 109 -5.59 12.02 1.00
CA ILE A 109 -4.33 11.57 0.41
C ILE A 109 -4.36 10.04 0.34
N TYR A 110 -4.10 9.47 -0.82
CA TYR A 110 -3.91 8.02 -0.96
C TYR A 110 -2.43 7.67 -1.13
N LEU A 111 -1.90 6.87 -0.20
CA LEU A 111 -0.56 6.28 -0.26
C LEU A 111 -0.68 4.80 -0.59
N LEU A 112 -0.07 4.41 -1.71
CA LEU A 112 0.09 3.01 -2.12
C LEU A 112 1.51 2.55 -1.78
N ASP A 113 1.64 1.62 -0.84
CA ASP A 113 2.85 0.82 -0.64
C ASP A 113 2.71 -0.46 -1.47
N PRO A 114 3.41 -0.58 -2.61
CA PRO A 114 3.19 -1.68 -3.54
C PRO A 114 3.97 -2.92 -3.11
N VAL A 115 3.59 -3.53 -2.00
CA VAL A 115 4.26 -4.70 -1.44
C VAL A 115 4.11 -5.91 -2.36
N LEU A 116 4.99 -6.00 -3.36
CA LEU A 116 4.98 -7.02 -4.41
C LEU A 116 6.13 -8.01 -4.29
N GLY A 117 7.30 -7.55 -3.85
CA GLY A 117 8.48 -8.38 -3.80
C GLY A 117 9.76 -7.60 -3.51
N ASP A 118 10.88 -8.31 -3.49
CA ASP A 118 12.21 -7.71 -3.31
C ASP A 118 13.28 -8.60 -3.95
N ALA A 119 14.46 -8.03 -4.20
CA ALA A 119 15.66 -8.73 -4.71
C ALA A 119 15.38 -9.63 -5.92
N GLY A 120 14.52 -9.20 -6.83
CA GLY A 120 14.19 -9.92 -8.06
C GLY A 120 13.15 -11.04 -7.88
N ARG A 121 12.50 -11.16 -6.73
CA ARG A 121 11.51 -12.19 -6.43
C ARG A 121 10.18 -11.58 -6.01
N LEU A 122 9.10 -11.99 -6.68
CA LEU A 122 7.74 -11.69 -6.24
C LEU A 122 7.38 -12.48 -4.97
N TYR A 123 6.69 -11.82 -4.03
CA TYR A 123 6.06 -12.42 -2.86
C TYR A 123 4.60 -12.80 -3.11
N VAL A 124 4.02 -12.24 -4.17
CA VAL A 124 2.61 -12.32 -4.52
C VAL A 124 2.42 -12.93 -5.91
N ASP A 125 1.19 -13.35 -6.21
CA ASP A 125 0.83 -13.73 -7.58
C ASP A 125 0.90 -12.52 -8.53
N GLY A 126 1.30 -12.75 -9.79
CA GLY A 126 1.41 -11.68 -10.78
C GLY A 126 0.11 -10.92 -11.04
N SER A 127 -1.04 -11.55 -10.85
CA SER A 127 -2.35 -10.91 -10.97
C SER A 127 -2.57 -9.78 -9.97
N ILE A 128 -1.88 -9.80 -8.81
CA ILE A 128 -1.92 -8.70 -7.84
C ILE A 128 -1.18 -7.48 -8.38
N LEU A 129 -0.02 -7.65 -9.03
CA LEU A 129 0.69 -6.57 -9.70
C LEU A 129 -0.18 -5.92 -10.78
N ASP A 130 -0.81 -6.76 -11.63
CA ASP A 130 -1.66 -6.26 -12.72
C ASP A 130 -2.85 -5.47 -12.18
N ALA A 131 -3.53 -5.98 -11.15
CA ALA A 131 -4.65 -5.28 -10.50
C ALA A 131 -4.21 -4.00 -9.78
N MET A 132 -3.06 -3.99 -9.08
CA MET A 132 -2.53 -2.77 -8.47
C MET A 132 -2.24 -1.68 -9.50
N ARG A 133 -1.66 -2.06 -10.65
CA ARG A 133 -1.35 -1.11 -11.74
C ARG A 133 -2.62 -0.55 -12.37
N ALA A 134 -3.63 -1.41 -12.56
CA ALA A 134 -4.87 -1.02 -13.20
C ALA A 134 -5.79 -0.20 -12.28
N ASP A 135 -5.94 -0.63 -11.02
CA ASP A 135 -7.04 -0.19 -10.17
C ASP A 135 -6.59 0.69 -8.98
N LEU A 136 -5.34 0.55 -8.48
CA LEU A 136 -4.87 1.34 -7.33
C LEU A 136 -3.93 2.49 -7.73
N LEU A 137 -2.94 2.21 -8.57
CA LEU A 137 -1.93 3.20 -8.97
C LEU A 137 -2.53 4.49 -9.56
N PRO A 138 -3.60 4.45 -10.39
CA PRO A 138 -4.21 5.67 -10.91
C PRO A 138 -4.83 6.59 -9.85
N HIS A 139 -5.16 6.06 -8.68
CA HIS A 139 -5.71 6.80 -7.54
C HIS A 139 -4.64 7.32 -6.58
N ALA A 140 -3.39 6.84 -6.66
CA ALA A 140 -2.35 7.17 -5.71
C ALA A 140 -1.86 8.62 -5.84
N ASP A 141 -1.69 9.30 -4.70
CA ASP A 141 -0.95 10.56 -4.60
C ASP A 141 0.53 10.31 -4.31
N ILE A 142 0.80 9.24 -3.55
CA ILE A 142 2.13 8.85 -3.07
C ILE A 142 2.30 7.34 -3.28
N ILE A 143 3.48 6.92 -3.73
CA ILE A 143 3.87 5.51 -3.75
C ILE A 143 5.24 5.31 -3.08
N THR A 144 5.46 4.14 -2.47
CA THR A 144 6.67 3.83 -1.70
C THR A 144 7.40 2.56 -2.18
N PRO A 145 7.65 2.40 -3.50
CA PRO A 145 8.25 1.17 -4.03
C PRO A 145 9.71 1.01 -3.62
N ASN A 146 10.15 -0.23 -3.39
CA ASN A 146 11.57 -0.56 -3.44
C ASN A 146 12.06 -0.61 -4.90
N GLN A 147 13.38 -0.83 -5.11
CA GLN A 147 13.96 -0.86 -6.47
C GLN A 147 13.29 -1.90 -7.38
N PHE A 148 13.00 -3.09 -6.84
CA PHE A 148 12.37 -4.17 -7.62
C PHE A 148 10.92 -3.81 -7.98
N GLU A 149 10.15 -3.30 -7.04
CA GLU A 149 8.77 -2.86 -7.25
C GLU A 149 8.69 -1.68 -8.22
N LEU A 150 9.62 -0.72 -8.10
CA LEU A 150 9.69 0.40 -9.05
C LEU A 150 10.01 -0.09 -10.47
N THR A 151 10.91 -1.10 -10.61
CA THR A 151 11.19 -1.76 -11.89
C THR A 151 9.91 -2.38 -12.50
N LEU A 152 9.12 -3.06 -11.67
CA LEU A 152 7.87 -3.67 -12.11
C LEU A 152 6.84 -2.62 -12.52
N LEU A 153 6.61 -1.61 -11.66
CA LEU A 153 5.59 -0.59 -11.91
C LEU A 153 5.91 0.27 -13.14
N ALA A 154 7.18 0.65 -13.33
CA ALA A 154 7.62 1.47 -14.46
C ALA A 154 7.95 0.66 -15.73
N GLU A 155 7.96 -0.68 -15.66
CA GLU A 155 8.35 -1.58 -16.74
C GLU A 155 9.74 -1.25 -17.32
N THR A 156 10.64 -0.75 -16.47
CA THR A 156 11.95 -0.24 -16.86
C THR A 156 13.02 -0.77 -15.92
N ALA A 157 14.10 -1.33 -16.48
CA ALA A 157 15.21 -1.85 -15.68
C ALA A 157 15.93 -0.71 -14.93
N ILE A 158 16.10 -0.88 -13.63
CA ILE A 158 16.75 0.09 -12.74
C ILE A 158 18.07 -0.50 -12.24
N LYS A 159 19.18 0.14 -12.61
CA LYS A 159 20.53 -0.32 -12.25
C LYS A 159 21.24 0.66 -11.32
N ASN A 160 20.78 1.87 -11.22
CA ASN A 160 21.40 2.96 -10.47
C ASN A 160 20.36 4.04 -10.13
N GLU A 161 20.77 5.04 -9.38
CA GLU A 161 19.93 6.15 -8.95
C GLU A 161 19.34 6.95 -10.13
N THR A 162 20.11 7.17 -11.19
CA THR A 162 19.63 7.91 -12.37
C THR A 162 18.48 7.17 -13.06
N ASP A 163 18.59 5.85 -13.20
CA ASP A 163 17.52 5.02 -13.75
C ASP A 163 16.28 5.09 -12.84
N ALA A 164 16.48 5.03 -11.51
CA ALA A 164 15.37 5.11 -10.54
C ALA A 164 14.65 6.47 -10.63
N VAL A 165 15.38 7.57 -10.72
CA VAL A 165 14.79 8.90 -10.91
C VAL A 165 14.01 8.99 -12.21
N SER A 166 14.54 8.42 -13.30
CA SER A 166 13.87 8.39 -14.60
C SER A 166 12.58 7.57 -14.54
N ALA A 167 12.61 6.37 -13.97
CA ALA A 167 11.46 5.50 -13.78
C ALA A 167 10.38 6.16 -12.90
N ALA A 168 10.79 6.78 -11.78
CA ALA A 168 9.89 7.50 -10.91
C ALA A 168 9.18 8.66 -11.63
N ARG A 169 9.91 9.44 -12.42
CA ARG A 169 9.35 10.54 -13.23
C ARG A 169 8.36 10.05 -14.28
N GLN A 170 8.61 8.88 -14.87
CA GLN A 170 7.69 8.27 -15.83
C GLN A 170 6.33 7.92 -15.19
N LEU A 171 6.34 7.49 -13.90
CA LEU A 171 5.13 7.16 -13.16
C LEU A 171 4.36 8.40 -12.66
N ILE A 172 5.02 9.55 -12.47
CA ILE A 172 4.38 10.78 -12.01
C ILE A 172 3.48 11.33 -13.12
N THR A 173 2.26 10.82 -13.16
CA THR A 173 1.20 11.21 -14.07
C THR A 173 -0.14 11.29 -13.33
N GLY A 174 -1.10 12.02 -13.87
CA GLY A 174 -2.44 12.10 -13.29
C GLY A 174 -2.41 12.63 -11.86
N ARG A 175 -2.80 11.79 -10.90
CA ARG A 175 -2.88 12.12 -9.48
C ARG A 175 -1.54 11.94 -8.72
N LEU A 176 -0.68 11.04 -9.20
CA LEU A 176 0.58 10.73 -8.52
C LEU A 176 1.53 11.93 -8.49
N ARG A 177 1.94 12.34 -7.28
CA ARG A 177 2.82 13.49 -7.02
C ARG A 177 4.17 13.12 -6.47
N VAL A 178 4.24 12.01 -5.71
CA VAL A 178 5.43 11.66 -4.94
C VAL A 178 5.74 10.17 -5.10
N VAL A 179 7.00 9.86 -5.37
CA VAL A 179 7.56 8.50 -5.38
C VAL A 179 8.70 8.47 -4.38
N PHE A 180 8.52 7.73 -3.30
CA PHE A 180 9.59 7.42 -2.33
C PHE A 180 10.21 6.09 -2.69
N ALA A 181 11.17 6.09 -3.60
CA ALA A 181 11.89 4.88 -3.97
C ALA A 181 12.92 4.49 -2.89
N THR A 182 12.82 3.26 -2.39
CA THR A 182 13.70 2.72 -1.36
C THR A 182 14.60 1.61 -1.88
N GLY A 183 15.68 1.29 -1.15
CA GLY A 183 16.58 0.19 -1.50
C GLY A 183 17.27 0.34 -2.86
N ILE A 184 17.47 1.58 -3.34
CA ILE A 184 18.14 1.84 -4.62
C ILE A 184 19.63 1.61 -4.46
N ALA A 185 20.21 0.78 -5.34
CA ALA A 185 21.66 0.58 -5.40
C ALA A 185 22.35 1.89 -5.78
N THR A 186 23.19 2.40 -4.88
CA THR A 186 24.02 3.59 -5.11
C THR A 186 25.48 3.20 -5.34
N ALA A 187 26.26 4.02 -6.03
CA ALA A 187 27.67 3.78 -6.27
C ALA A 187 28.50 3.64 -4.97
N SER A 188 27.97 4.11 -3.84
CA SER A 188 28.58 4.03 -2.51
C SER A 188 28.21 2.76 -1.72
N SER A 189 27.33 1.92 -2.20
CA SER A 189 26.90 0.68 -1.52
C SER A 189 27.77 -0.54 -1.85
N GLN A 190 28.92 -0.35 -2.50
CA GLN A 190 29.94 -1.40 -2.67
C GLN A 190 30.94 -1.29 -1.51
N ILE A 191 30.54 -1.77 -0.33
CA ILE A 191 31.47 -2.10 0.77
C ILE A 191 31.28 -3.57 1.12
#